data_b6a9b147be2235b2a8f4b4297aca0f3a
#
_entry.id   b6a9b147be2235b2a8f4b4297aca0f3a
#
_cell.length_a   1.000
_cell.length_b   1.000
_cell.length_c   1.000
_cell.angle_alpha   90.00
_cell.angle_beta   90.00
_cell.angle_gamma   90.00
#
_symmetry.space_group_name_H-M   'P 1'
#
loop_
_entity.id
_entity.type
_entity.pdbx_description
1 polymer ?
#
loop_
_entity_poly.entity_id
_entity_poly.type
_entity_poly.pdbx_seq_one_letter_code
_entity_poly.pdbx_strand_id
1 'polypeptide(L)'
;MKRHFYFFRHGQTNENKAGATYGNALEAYLTDDGIAQAKKLGEYLSDKYIEVVYSSPLKRAIQTAEIAVNNPDIEIITDNRLIEATFGFWYGDGDEIQKRINDNFNRIKSCLGDIIAKDTHTNIAIASHGGVTRALCYACGEKMGEIKNCQCFHFVLDDGKWEFVDFFDTGITVQNKSDMPK
;
A
#
# COMPACT_ATOMS: atom_id res chain seq x y z
N MET A 1 12.20 -16.28 12.61
CA MET A 1 13.09 -15.57 11.66
C MET A 1 12.46 -14.22 11.36
N LYS A 2 13.23 -13.16 11.52
CA LYS A 2 12.77 -11.78 11.34
C LYS A 2 12.58 -11.48 9.86
N ARG A 3 11.40 -10.96 9.48
CA ARG A 3 11.06 -10.62 8.10
C ARG A 3 10.60 -9.16 8.03
N HIS A 4 10.99 -8.46 6.98
CA HIS A 4 10.70 -7.05 6.77
C HIS A 4 9.66 -6.89 5.67
N PHE A 5 8.64 -6.08 5.91
CA PHE A 5 7.56 -5.81 4.99
C PHE A 5 7.47 -4.30 4.75
N TYR A 6 7.54 -3.89 3.48
CA TYR A 6 7.48 -2.50 3.05
C TYR A 6 6.16 -2.28 2.29
N PHE A 7 5.15 -1.77 3.00
CA PHE A 7 3.83 -1.49 2.43
C PHE A 7 3.79 -0.09 1.88
N PHE A 8 3.42 0.10 0.61
CA PHE A 8 3.28 1.42 0.04
C PHE A 8 1.99 1.59 -0.77
N ARG A 9 1.45 2.80 -0.70
CA ARG A 9 0.36 3.25 -1.54
C ARG A 9 0.89 3.54 -2.94
N HIS A 10 0.10 3.25 -3.97
CA HIS A 10 0.42 3.64 -5.35
C HIS A 10 0.67 5.15 -5.50
N GLY A 11 1.40 5.56 -6.54
CA GLY A 11 1.63 6.94 -6.91
C GLY A 11 0.35 7.65 -7.35
N GLN A 12 0.40 8.97 -7.49
CA GLN A 12 -0.75 9.77 -7.89
C GLN A 12 -1.26 9.36 -9.27
N THR A 13 -2.60 9.31 -9.40
CA THR A 13 -3.32 9.14 -10.67
C THR A 13 -4.12 10.40 -11.00
N ASN A 14 -4.58 10.55 -12.26
CA ASN A 14 -5.45 11.67 -12.65
C ASN A 14 -6.70 11.75 -11.78
N GLU A 15 -7.15 10.65 -11.36
CA GLU A 15 -8.31 10.51 -10.51
C GLU A 15 -8.02 11.01 -9.09
N ASN A 16 -6.91 10.67 -8.49
CA ASN A 16 -6.52 11.28 -7.22
C ASN A 16 -6.48 12.79 -7.35
N LYS A 17 -5.87 13.31 -8.43
CA LYS A 17 -5.80 14.75 -8.71
C LYS A 17 -7.18 15.40 -8.84
N ALA A 18 -8.15 14.70 -9.43
CA ALA A 18 -9.53 15.17 -9.57
C ALA A 18 -10.35 15.02 -8.27
N GLY A 19 -9.79 14.40 -7.22
CA GLY A 19 -10.49 14.11 -5.96
C GLY A 19 -11.61 13.09 -6.13
N ALA A 20 -11.55 12.30 -7.20
CA ALA A 20 -12.49 11.23 -7.40
C ALA A 20 -12.11 10.05 -6.52
N THR A 21 -13.09 9.50 -5.83
CA THR A 21 -12.90 8.33 -4.99
C THR A 21 -13.07 7.10 -5.86
N TYR A 22 -11.96 6.45 -6.19
CA TYR A 22 -12.00 5.22 -6.96
C TYR A 22 -12.04 4.04 -6.03
N GLY A 23 -13.01 3.26 -6.25
CA GLY A 23 -12.94 1.87 -5.87
C GLY A 23 -11.90 1.12 -6.73
N ASN A 24 -12.37 0.17 -7.50
CA ASN A 24 -11.53 -0.76 -8.26
C ASN A 24 -11.40 -0.40 -9.76
N ALA A 25 -11.30 0.89 -10.13
CA ALA A 25 -11.04 1.27 -11.51
C ALA A 25 -9.69 0.67 -11.97
N LEU A 26 -9.76 -0.31 -12.89
CA LEU A 26 -8.60 -1.10 -13.33
C LEU A 26 -7.60 -0.25 -14.13
N GLU A 27 -8.08 0.74 -14.88
CA GLU A 27 -7.33 1.47 -15.91
C GLU A 27 -6.73 2.81 -15.45
N ALA A 28 -6.67 3.06 -14.13
CA ALA A 28 -6.01 4.26 -13.63
C ALA A 28 -4.48 4.12 -13.69
N TYR A 29 -3.84 5.00 -14.45
CA TYR A 29 -2.39 5.08 -14.58
C TYR A 29 -1.82 6.24 -13.77
N LEU A 30 -0.51 6.19 -13.50
CA LEU A 30 0.18 7.26 -12.80
C LEU A 30 0.26 8.52 -13.66
N THR A 31 0.16 9.68 -13.00
CA THR A 31 0.53 10.98 -13.57
C THR A 31 2.06 11.12 -13.61
N ASP A 32 2.59 12.17 -14.25
CA ASP A 32 4.02 12.50 -14.18
C ASP A 32 4.48 12.70 -12.74
N ASP A 33 3.65 13.36 -11.91
CA ASP A 33 3.90 13.49 -10.47
C ASP A 33 3.91 12.13 -9.76
N GLY A 34 2.98 11.23 -10.12
CA GLY A 34 2.92 9.88 -9.60
C GLY A 34 4.17 9.05 -9.96
N ILE A 35 4.68 9.23 -11.19
CA ILE A 35 5.94 8.62 -11.64
C ILE A 35 7.13 9.18 -10.84
N ALA A 36 7.18 10.49 -10.61
CA ALA A 36 8.22 11.12 -9.80
C ALA A 36 8.18 10.62 -8.34
N GLN A 37 6.98 10.47 -7.76
CA GLN A 37 6.78 9.88 -6.43
C GLN A 37 7.29 8.43 -6.38
N ALA A 38 6.97 7.61 -7.39
CA ALA A 38 7.41 6.22 -7.44
C ALA A 38 8.95 6.11 -7.56
N LYS A 39 9.61 6.99 -8.33
CA LYS A 39 11.07 7.07 -8.39
C LYS A 39 11.68 7.43 -7.03
N LYS A 40 11.07 8.38 -6.32
CA LYS A 40 11.53 8.79 -4.98
C LYS A 40 11.38 7.67 -3.95
N LEU A 41 10.28 6.91 -4.05
CA LEU A 41 10.10 5.68 -3.29
C LEU A 41 11.21 4.66 -3.61
N GLY A 42 11.59 4.56 -4.89
CA GLY A 42 12.67 3.67 -5.32
C GLY A 42 14.04 4.05 -4.71
N GLU A 43 14.34 5.33 -4.59
CA GLU A 43 15.55 5.78 -3.87
C GLU A 43 15.55 5.28 -2.41
N TYR A 44 14.40 5.34 -1.73
CA TYR A 44 14.24 4.81 -0.36
C TYR A 44 14.37 3.29 -0.29
N LEU A 45 13.82 2.57 -1.26
CA LEU A 45 13.83 1.10 -1.28
C LEU A 45 15.17 0.51 -1.73
N SER A 46 16.07 1.31 -2.32
CA SER A 46 17.32 0.84 -2.95
C SER A 46 18.28 0.14 -1.99
N ASP A 47 18.28 0.51 -0.71
CA ASP A 47 19.10 -0.08 0.34
C ASP A 47 18.35 -1.12 1.20
N LYS A 48 17.12 -1.45 0.86
CA LYS A 48 16.26 -2.38 1.61
C LYS A 48 16.35 -3.82 1.09
N TYR A 49 17.11 -4.06 0.02
CA TYR A 49 17.34 -5.39 -0.55
C TYR A 49 16.03 -6.16 -0.81
N ILE A 50 15.05 -5.49 -1.45
CA ILE A 50 13.77 -6.11 -1.78
C ILE A 50 14.00 -7.36 -2.64
N GLU A 51 13.41 -8.48 -2.26
CA GLU A 51 13.59 -9.78 -2.92
C GLU A 51 12.37 -10.18 -3.76
N VAL A 52 11.18 -9.71 -3.37
CA VAL A 52 9.91 -9.97 -4.06
C VAL A 52 8.92 -8.84 -3.82
N VAL A 53 8.03 -8.61 -4.77
CA VAL A 53 6.93 -7.66 -4.63
C VAL A 53 5.60 -8.38 -4.74
N TYR A 54 4.73 -8.21 -3.77
CA TYR A 54 3.31 -8.54 -3.89
C TYR A 54 2.53 -7.27 -4.23
N SER A 55 1.68 -7.33 -5.24
CA SER A 55 0.96 -6.14 -5.72
C SER A 55 -0.54 -6.36 -5.85
N SER A 56 -1.31 -5.31 -5.56
CA SER A 56 -2.65 -5.19 -6.09
C SER A 56 -2.62 -5.33 -7.62
N PRO A 57 -3.59 -6.02 -8.25
CA PRO A 57 -3.64 -6.15 -9.71
C PRO A 57 -4.03 -4.85 -10.43
N LEU A 58 -4.35 -3.78 -9.70
CA LEU A 58 -4.72 -2.50 -10.30
C LEU A 58 -3.50 -1.82 -10.93
N LYS A 59 -3.64 -1.36 -12.17
CA LYS A 59 -2.55 -0.79 -12.99
C LYS A 59 -1.66 0.19 -12.26
N ARG A 60 -2.25 1.12 -11.51
CA ARG A 60 -1.52 2.13 -10.71
C ARG A 60 -0.58 1.52 -9.66
N ALA A 61 -0.98 0.40 -9.05
CA ALA A 61 -0.15 -0.28 -8.05
C ALA A 61 1.01 -1.03 -8.71
N ILE A 62 0.74 -1.76 -9.79
CA ILE A 62 1.75 -2.48 -10.57
C ILE A 62 2.79 -1.48 -11.13
N GLN A 63 2.33 -0.41 -11.80
CA GLN A 63 3.21 0.61 -12.35
C GLN A 63 4.08 1.29 -11.27
N THR A 64 3.52 1.52 -10.08
CA THR A 64 4.29 2.06 -8.96
C THR A 64 5.38 1.07 -8.52
N ALA A 65 5.05 -0.22 -8.41
CA ALA A 65 6.00 -1.26 -8.03
C ALA A 65 7.15 -1.39 -9.05
N GLU A 66 6.83 -1.44 -10.34
CA GLU A 66 7.81 -1.53 -11.42
C GLU A 66 8.80 -0.36 -11.39
N ILE A 67 8.30 0.87 -11.18
CA ILE A 67 9.15 2.06 -11.13
C ILE A 67 9.98 2.11 -9.84
N ALA A 68 9.37 1.78 -8.68
CA ALA A 68 10.03 1.90 -7.40
C ALA A 68 11.09 0.82 -7.18
N VAL A 69 10.83 -0.41 -7.61
CA VAL A 69 11.82 -1.49 -7.47
C VAL A 69 12.86 -1.44 -8.58
N ASN A 70 12.44 -1.08 -9.80
CA ASN A 70 13.30 -0.89 -10.98
C ASN A 70 14.37 -1.99 -11.19
N ASN A 71 13.98 -3.23 -10.91
CA ASN A 71 14.85 -4.39 -11.10
C ASN A 71 14.04 -5.50 -11.77
N PRO A 72 14.35 -5.88 -13.04
CA PRO A 72 13.60 -6.88 -13.79
C PRO A 72 13.76 -8.31 -13.23
N ASP A 73 14.74 -8.55 -12.38
CA ASP A 73 14.96 -9.86 -11.77
C ASP A 73 14.06 -10.08 -10.53
N ILE A 74 13.40 -9.02 -10.04
CA ILE A 74 12.48 -9.12 -8.91
C ILE A 74 11.07 -9.41 -9.41
N GLU A 75 10.52 -10.53 -8.98
CA GLU A 75 9.17 -10.94 -9.34
C GLU A 75 8.11 -10.01 -8.72
N ILE A 76 7.11 -9.61 -9.52
CA ILE A 76 5.91 -8.92 -9.06
C ILE A 76 4.72 -9.87 -9.14
N ILE A 77 4.29 -10.34 -7.98
CA ILE A 77 3.19 -11.30 -7.81
C ILE A 77 1.91 -10.53 -7.50
N THR A 78 0.88 -10.65 -8.34
CA THR A 78 -0.40 -9.98 -8.09
C THR A 78 -1.34 -10.81 -7.22
N ASP A 79 -2.02 -10.16 -6.27
CA ASP A 79 -3.04 -10.77 -5.43
C ASP A 79 -4.29 -9.88 -5.32
N ASN A 80 -5.44 -10.40 -5.69
CA ASN A 80 -6.72 -9.69 -5.62
C ASN A 80 -7.09 -9.25 -4.20
N ARG A 81 -6.54 -9.86 -3.18
CA ARG A 81 -6.75 -9.48 -1.78
C ARG A 81 -6.04 -8.18 -1.40
N LEU A 82 -5.16 -7.65 -2.27
CA LEU A 82 -4.47 -6.37 -2.08
C LEU A 82 -5.17 -5.19 -2.79
N ILE A 83 -6.33 -5.39 -3.42
CA ILE A 83 -7.10 -4.28 -4.02
C ILE A 83 -7.58 -3.30 -2.97
N GLU A 84 -7.92 -2.08 -3.39
CA GLU A 84 -8.39 -1.03 -2.48
C GLU A 84 -9.63 -1.46 -1.70
N ALA A 85 -9.77 -0.89 -0.51
CA ALA A 85 -10.99 -1.03 0.27
C ALA A 85 -12.21 -0.51 -0.51
N THR A 86 -13.35 -1.17 -0.39
CA THR A 86 -14.57 -0.78 -1.08
C THR A 86 -14.94 0.66 -0.75
N PHE A 87 -15.41 1.40 -1.77
CA PHE A 87 -15.93 2.76 -1.61
C PHE A 87 -16.90 2.86 -0.43
N GLY A 88 -16.78 3.93 0.34
CA GLY A 88 -17.60 4.11 1.55
C GLY A 88 -17.06 3.39 2.80
N PHE A 89 -15.86 2.84 2.75
CA PHE A 89 -15.21 2.19 3.88
C PHE A 89 -15.30 2.99 5.20
N TRP A 90 -15.22 4.31 5.09
CA TRP A 90 -15.26 5.24 6.23
C TRP A 90 -16.62 5.96 6.42
N TYR A 91 -17.63 5.65 5.58
CA TYR A 91 -18.96 6.27 5.63
C TYR A 91 -20.03 5.22 5.96
N GLY A 92 -20.95 5.56 6.84
CA GLY A 92 -22.06 4.71 7.28
C GLY A 92 -22.32 4.87 8.77
N ASP A 93 -23.21 4.06 9.32
CA ASP A 93 -23.36 3.94 10.78
C ASP A 93 -22.22 3.11 11.40
N GLY A 94 -22.10 3.14 12.73
CA GLY A 94 -20.98 2.52 13.44
C GLY A 94 -20.84 1.03 13.20
N ASP A 95 -21.93 0.29 13.11
CA ASP A 95 -21.91 -1.17 12.93
C ASP A 95 -21.51 -1.55 11.51
N GLU A 96 -22.02 -0.83 10.50
CA GLU A 96 -21.68 -1.04 9.10
C GLU A 96 -20.21 -0.71 8.80
N ILE A 97 -19.71 0.38 9.35
CA ILE A 97 -18.29 0.76 9.27
C ILE A 97 -17.43 -0.34 9.91
N GLN A 98 -17.77 -0.77 11.11
CA GLN A 98 -17.00 -1.80 11.82
C GLN A 98 -16.98 -3.12 11.05
N LYS A 99 -18.09 -3.52 10.45
CA LYS A 99 -18.15 -4.70 9.59
C LYS A 99 -17.19 -4.57 8.39
N ARG A 100 -17.22 -3.44 7.67
CA ARG A 100 -16.34 -3.21 6.52
C ARG A 100 -14.86 -3.19 6.92
N ILE A 101 -14.52 -2.62 8.07
CA ILE A 101 -13.16 -2.66 8.63
C ILE A 101 -12.74 -4.11 8.84
N ASN A 102 -13.57 -4.91 9.49
CA ASN A 102 -13.29 -6.31 9.77
C ASN A 102 -13.14 -7.13 8.49
N ASP A 103 -14.03 -6.95 7.50
CA ASP A 103 -13.99 -7.67 6.22
C ASP A 103 -12.70 -7.37 5.45
N ASN A 104 -12.30 -6.10 5.36
CA ASN A 104 -11.04 -5.70 4.72
C ASN A 104 -9.82 -6.21 5.50
N PHE A 105 -9.86 -6.11 6.81
CA PHE A 105 -8.78 -6.62 7.67
C PHE A 105 -8.61 -8.14 7.50
N ASN A 106 -9.70 -8.91 7.52
CA ASN A 106 -9.67 -10.36 7.32
C ASN A 106 -9.14 -10.74 5.93
N ARG A 107 -9.50 -9.98 4.90
CA ARG A 107 -8.99 -10.16 3.54
C ARG A 107 -7.47 -9.97 3.48
N ILE A 108 -6.97 -8.88 4.06
CA ILE A 108 -5.54 -8.55 4.10
C ILE A 108 -4.79 -9.59 4.95
N LYS A 109 -5.33 -9.95 6.11
CA LYS A 109 -4.77 -10.96 7.00
C LYS A 109 -4.64 -12.32 6.30
N SER A 110 -5.65 -12.72 5.52
CA SER A 110 -5.59 -13.94 4.72
C SER A 110 -4.45 -13.89 3.68
N CYS A 111 -4.30 -12.77 2.98
CA CYS A 111 -3.21 -12.58 2.02
C CYS A 111 -1.84 -12.69 2.71
N LEU A 112 -1.64 -11.95 3.80
CA LEU A 112 -0.38 -11.98 4.55
C LEU A 112 -0.09 -13.34 5.16
N GLY A 113 -1.12 -14.05 5.64
CA GLY A 113 -0.99 -15.41 6.15
C GLY A 113 -0.45 -16.37 5.09
N ASP A 114 -0.96 -16.27 3.86
CA ASP A 114 -0.47 -17.06 2.73
C ASP A 114 0.97 -16.71 2.35
N ILE A 115 1.31 -15.41 2.30
CA ILE A 115 2.67 -14.94 2.03
C ILE A 115 3.63 -15.48 3.11
N ILE A 116 3.25 -15.36 4.38
CA ILE A 116 4.09 -15.84 5.50
C ILE A 116 4.30 -17.35 5.45
N ALA A 117 3.27 -18.10 5.07
CA ALA A 117 3.32 -19.55 5.05
C ALA A 117 4.07 -20.15 3.83
N LYS A 118 4.03 -19.47 2.69
CA LYS A 118 4.51 -20.02 1.41
C LYS A 118 5.80 -19.38 0.91
N ASP A 119 6.04 -18.12 1.28
CA ASP A 119 7.20 -17.34 0.86
C ASP A 119 8.30 -17.42 1.92
N THR A 120 9.55 -17.52 1.50
CA THR A 120 10.73 -17.59 2.36
C THR A 120 11.59 -16.32 2.33
N HIS A 121 11.26 -15.35 1.48
CA HIS A 121 11.99 -14.09 1.38
C HIS A 121 11.94 -13.30 2.69
N THR A 122 13.00 -12.55 2.95
CA THR A 122 13.17 -11.76 4.16
C THR A 122 12.70 -10.32 3.99
N ASN A 123 12.94 -9.74 2.81
CA ASN A 123 12.60 -8.35 2.49
C ASN A 123 11.54 -8.30 1.39
N ILE A 124 10.31 -8.03 1.79
CA ILE A 124 9.11 -8.13 0.95
C ILE A 124 8.51 -6.74 0.78
N ALA A 125 8.31 -6.32 -0.46
CA ALA A 125 7.54 -5.12 -0.76
C ALA A 125 6.08 -5.46 -1.06
N ILE A 126 5.16 -4.59 -0.63
CA ILE A 126 3.72 -4.74 -0.89
C ILE A 126 3.16 -3.45 -1.49
N ALA A 127 2.87 -3.49 -2.78
CA ALA A 127 2.29 -2.39 -3.54
C ALA A 127 0.76 -2.44 -3.46
N SER A 128 0.14 -1.47 -2.80
CA SER A 128 -1.29 -1.49 -2.56
C SER A 128 -1.89 -0.06 -2.48
N HIS A 129 -2.81 0.16 -1.56
CA HIS A 129 -3.66 1.35 -1.49
C HIS A 129 -3.73 1.90 -0.07
N GLY A 130 -4.25 3.14 0.04
CA GLY A 130 -4.31 3.83 1.32
C GLY A 130 -5.17 3.12 2.36
N GLY A 131 -6.32 2.58 1.98
CA GLY A 131 -7.20 1.85 2.90
C GLY A 131 -6.59 0.54 3.41
N VAL A 132 -5.87 -0.18 2.56
CA VAL A 132 -5.18 -1.44 2.91
C VAL A 132 -4.05 -1.16 3.91
N THR A 133 -3.18 -0.20 3.60
CA THR A 133 -2.06 0.19 4.48
C THR A 133 -2.55 0.69 5.84
N ARG A 134 -3.60 1.51 5.84
CA ARG A 134 -4.21 2.03 7.07
C ARG A 134 -4.77 0.90 7.95
N ALA A 135 -5.43 -0.10 7.36
CA ALA A 135 -5.96 -1.23 8.10
C ALA A 135 -4.83 -2.01 8.81
N LEU A 136 -3.68 -2.18 8.17
CA LEU A 136 -2.53 -2.81 8.80
C LEU A 136 -1.95 -1.96 9.93
N CYS A 137 -1.80 -0.64 9.74
CA CYS A 137 -1.34 0.26 10.80
C CYS A 137 -2.24 0.14 12.05
N TYR A 138 -3.57 0.17 11.86
CA TYR A 138 -4.50 -0.02 12.97
C TYR A 138 -4.35 -1.37 13.67
N ALA A 139 -4.08 -2.43 12.91
CA ALA A 139 -3.86 -3.76 13.49
C ALA A 139 -2.59 -3.84 14.36
N CYS A 140 -1.60 -2.99 14.05
CA CYS A 140 -0.38 -2.84 14.85
C CYS A 140 -0.52 -1.80 15.98
N GLY A 141 -1.72 -1.25 16.20
CA GLY A 141 -1.99 -0.23 17.25
C GLY A 141 -1.68 1.20 16.85
N GLU A 142 -1.29 1.43 15.58
CA GLU A 142 -0.92 2.74 15.07
C GLU A 142 -2.11 3.46 14.44
N LYS A 143 -2.42 4.66 14.95
CA LYS A 143 -3.48 5.52 14.39
C LYS A 143 -2.90 6.42 13.32
N MET A 144 -3.09 6.05 12.06
CA MET A 144 -2.66 6.85 10.91
C MET A 144 -3.81 7.66 10.33
N GLY A 145 -3.50 8.90 9.94
CA GLY A 145 -4.38 9.74 9.16
C GLY A 145 -4.49 9.28 7.71
N GLU A 146 -4.56 10.21 6.79
CA GLU A 146 -4.54 9.88 5.36
C GLU A 146 -3.16 9.36 4.95
N ILE A 147 -3.15 8.24 4.22
CA ILE A 147 -1.94 7.69 3.62
C ILE A 147 -1.72 8.37 2.28
N LYS A 148 -0.62 9.10 2.12
CA LYS A 148 -0.30 9.82 0.88
C LYS A 148 0.20 8.89 -0.22
N ASN A 149 0.18 9.36 -1.47
CA ASN A 149 0.71 8.61 -2.61
C ASN A 149 2.21 8.30 -2.42
N CYS A 150 2.61 7.08 -2.73
CA CYS A 150 3.96 6.53 -2.53
C CYS A 150 4.51 6.63 -1.10
N GLN A 151 3.68 6.90 -0.10
CA GLN A 151 4.06 6.76 1.29
C GLN A 151 4.28 5.27 1.58
N CYS A 152 5.41 4.94 2.20
CA CYS A 152 5.81 3.57 2.50
C CYS A 152 5.92 3.35 4.01
N PHE A 153 5.41 2.24 4.49
CA PHE A 153 5.38 1.85 5.90
C PHE A 153 6.16 0.57 6.08
N HIS A 154 7.14 0.61 6.94
CA HIS A 154 7.99 -0.53 7.27
C HIS A 154 7.47 -1.24 8.50
N PHE A 155 7.18 -2.51 8.33
CA PHE A 155 6.80 -3.43 9.41
C PHE A 155 7.79 -4.58 9.51
N VAL A 156 7.93 -5.10 10.69
CA VAL A 156 8.71 -6.30 10.98
C VAL A 156 7.79 -7.37 11.54
N LEU A 157 7.92 -8.57 11.01
CA LEU A 157 7.35 -9.77 11.57
C LEU A 157 8.46 -10.58 12.24
N ASP A 158 8.40 -10.73 13.56
CA ASP A 158 9.33 -11.54 14.32
C ASP A 158 8.57 -12.44 15.27
N ASP A 159 8.82 -13.74 15.18
CA ASP A 159 8.16 -14.77 15.99
C ASP A 159 6.62 -14.64 16.06
N GLY A 160 6.01 -14.39 14.89
CA GLY A 160 4.56 -14.23 14.75
C GLY A 160 3.98 -12.90 15.22
N LYS A 161 4.81 -11.97 15.67
CA LYS A 161 4.39 -10.63 16.11
C LYS A 161 4.76 -9.59 15.08
N TRP A 162 3.78 -8.74 14.76
CA TRP A 162 3.97 -7.58 13.89
C TRP A 162 4.36 -6.37 14.72
N GLU A 163 5.36 -5.65 14.25
CA GLU A 163 5.83 -4.38 14.79
C GLU A 163 5.91 -3.34 13.69
N PHE A 164 5.32 -2.17 13.91
CA PHE A 164 5.54 -1.01 13.07
C PHE A 164 6.89 -0.39 13.45
N VAL A 165 7.73 -0.14 12.46
CA VAL A 165 9.09 0.40 12.67
C VAL A 165 9.14 1.88 12.37
N ASP A 166 8.83 2.25 11.13
CA ASP A 166 8.84 3.62 10.63
C ASP A 166 8.03 3.78 9.34
N PHE A 167 8.00 4.99 8.82
CA PHE A 167 7.43 5.25 7.50
C PHE A 167 8.27 6.26 6.71
N PHE A 168 8.22 6.14 5.40
CA PHE A 168 8.82 7.07 4.45
C PHE A 168 7.73 7.89 3.75
N ASP A 169 7.96 9.20 3.60
CA ASP A 169 7.16 10.11 2.78
C ASP A 169 8.05 10.68 1.68
N THR A 170 7.54 10.72 0.46
CA THR A 170 8.31 11.21 -0.70
C THR A 170 8.68 12.69 -0.58
N GLY A 171 7.99 13.45 0.26
CA GLY A 171 8.13 14.91 0.35
C GLY A 171 7.60 15.65 -0.89
N ILE A 172 7.12 14.94 -1.90
CA ILE A 172 6.49 15.54 -3.08
C ILE A 172 5.04 15.87 -2.74
N THR A 173 4.79 17.14 -2.49
CA THR A 173 3.45 17.66 -2.23
C THR A 173 2.75 17.86 -3.56
N VAL A 174 1.78 17.02 -3.88
CA VAL A 174 0.85 17.22 -4.99
C VAL A 174 -0.52 17.55 -4.41
N GLN A 175 -1.17 18.57 -5.00
CA GLN A 175 -2.52 18.92 -4.61
C GLN A 175 -3.50 17.85 -5.11
N ASN A 176 -3.91 16.98 -4.22
CA ASN A 176 -5.11 16.19 -4.42
C ASN A 176 -6.30 17.01 -3.86
N LYS A 177 -7.46 16.91 -4.49
CA LYS A 177 -8.66 17.61 -3.99
C LYS A 177 -9.08 17.10 -2.60
N SER A 178 -8.71 15.87 -2.25
CA SER A 178 -8.88 15.27 -0.93
C SER A 178 -8.00 15.93 0.15
N ASP A 179 -6.89 16.57 -0.26
CA ASP A 179 -5.93 17.21 0.65
C ASP A 179 -6.31 18.65 1.00
N MET A 180 -7.42 19.17 0.40
CA MET A 180 -7.92 20.49 0.73
C MET A 180 -8.59 20.46 2.11
N PRO A 181 -8.26 21.40 3.00
CA PRO A 181 -8.98 21.53 4.26
C PRO A 181 -10.47 21.78 3.97
N LYS A 182 -11.33 21.01 4.64
CA LYS A 182 -12.79 21.20 4.62
C LYS A 182 -13.16 22.40 5.48
#